data_64e49c079ad0b82c72c16cbb90993ff3
#
_entry.id   64e49c079ad0b82c72c16cbb90993ff3
#
_cell.length_a   1.000
_cell.length_b   1.000
_cell.length_c   1.000
_cell.angle_alpha   90.00
_cell.angle_beta   90.00
_cell.angle_gamma   90.00
#
_symmetry.space_group_name_H-M   'P 1'
#
loop_
_entity.id
_entity.type
_entity.pdbx_description
1 polymer ?
#
loop_
_entity_poly.entity_id
_entity_poly.type
_entity_poly.pdbx_seq_one_letter_code
_entity_poly.pdbx_strand_id
1 'polypeptide(L)'
;MIRGPPGPRIVTYCVTYWYGGEHLDTFNEKLGLRVPGHVAVILDGNGRWAKKRLMPRTYGHYQGSKVVEDMLHVVDDMGVKYFTVYAFSTENWNRSKDEVDTLMKILRTYLVDCVAKSMKNNERCRVIGRPDGLSQDILDSIHNLEEKTKNNTGLNFTIAINYGGRDEIRRAVKSIADEVKLSRMTLLSR
;
A
#
# COMPACT_ATOMS: atom_id res chain seq x y z
N MET A 1 -5.20 -22.39 -21.19
CA MET A 1 -3.94 -22.02 -20.49
C MET A 1 -3.18 -21.08 -21.42
N ILE A 2 -3.40 -19.76 -21.30
CA ILE A 2 -2.81 -18.73 -22.19
C ILE A 2 -1.72 -18.05 -21.38
N ARG A 3 -0.48 -18.16 -21.82
CA ARG A 3 0.68 -17.50 -21.20
C ARG A 3 0.74 -16.07 -21.72
N GLY A 4 0.43 -15.12 -20.84
CA GLY A 4 0.75 -13.71 -21.07
C GLY A 4 2.26 -13.44 -21.08
N PRO A 5 2.72 -12.27 -21.58
CA PRO A 5 4.13 -11.95 -21.65
C PRO A 5 4.77 -11.99 -20.25
N PRO A 6 6.08 -12.28 -20.14
CA PRO A 6 6.78 -12.42 -18.87
C PRO A 6 7.02 -11.06 -18.21
N GLY A 7 5.97 -10.48 -17.66
CA GLY A 7 6.05 -9.35 -16.74
C GLY A 7 6.48 -9.79 -15.33
N PRO A 8 6.84 -8.86 -14.45
CA PRO A 8 7.17 -9.18 -13.07
C PRO A 8 5.96 -9.82 -12.37
N ARG A 9 6.03 -11.12 -12.15
CA ARG A 9 5.05 -11.78 -11.28
C ARG A 9 5.32 -11.35 -9.85
N ILE A 10 4.55 -10.40 -9.35
CA ILE A 10 4.40 -10.22 -7.91
C ILE A 10 3.67 -11.45 -7.42
N VAL A 11 4.36 -12.29 -6.66
CA VAL A 11 3.71 -13.41 -5.96
C VAL A 11 3.09 -12.80 -4.71
N THR A 12 1.94 -12.22 -4.89
CA THR A 12 0.97 -12.00 -3.83
C THR A 12 -0.24 -12.85 -4.18
N TYR A 13 -0.82 -13.51 -3.20
CA TYR A 13 -1.97 -14.36 -3.39
C TYR A 13 -3.03 -13.68 -4.25
N CYS A 14 -3.24 -14.26 -5.42
CA CYS A 14 -4.42 -14.14 -6.26
C CYS A 14 -4.81 -12.75 -6.78
N VAL A 15 -4.19 -12.32 -7.87
CA VAL A 15 -4.97 -11.92 -9.05
C VAL A 15 -4.07 -12.17 -10.26
N THR A 16 -4.41 -13.16 -11.08
CA THR A 16 -3.77 -13.40 -12.37
C THR A 16 -4.40 -12.42 -13.35
N TYR A 17 -3.68 -11.39 -13.75
CA TYR A 17 -4.14 -10.46 -14.77
C TYR A 17 -3.83 -10.96 -16.16
N TRP A 18 -4.85 -10.92 -16.99
CA TRP A 18 -4.77 -11.07 -18.43
C TRP A 18 -5.04 -9.69 -19.09
N TYR A 19 -4.12 -9.28 -19.95
CA TYR A 19 -4.25 -8.08 -20.78
C TYR A 19 -4.72 -8.54 -22.18
N GLY A 20 -5.98 -8.36 -22.46
CA GLY A 20 -6.55 -8.61 -23.78
C GLY A 20 -7.86 -7.87 -23.89
N GLY A 21 -7.86 -6.81 -24.66
CA GLY A 21 -8.83 -5.78 -25.01
C GLY A 21 -10.34 -6.04 -25.02
N GLU A 22 -10.86 -6.83 -24.08
CA GLU A 22 -12.30 -6.91 -23.83
C GLU A 22 -12.62 -6.19 -22.52
N HIS A 23 -13.68 -5.41 -22.50
CA HIS A 23 -14.16 -4.69 -21.33
C HIS A 23 -14.35 -5.64 -20.13
N LEU A 24 -13.77 -5.29 -18.99
CA LEU A 24 -13.84 -6.05 -17.73
C LEU A 24 -15.27 -6.32 -17.28
N ASP A 25 -16.22 -5.45 -17.59
CA ASP A 25 -17.64 -5.63 -17.27
C ASP A 25 -18.23 -6.87 -17.93
N THR A 26 -17.90 -7.12 -19.20
CA THR A 26 -18.38 -8.31 -19.94
C THR A 26 -17.77 -9.61 -19.42
N PHE A 27 -16.54 -9.55 -18.89
CA PHE A 27 -15.88 -10.74 -18.31
C PHE A 27 -16.46 -11.12 -16.95
N ASN A 28 -16.72 -10.12 -16.11
CA ASN A 28 -17.33 -10.31 -14.79
C ASN A 28 -18.79 -10.80 -14.90
N GLU A 29 -19.57 -10.24 -15.82
CA GLU A 29 -20.94 -10.70 -16.08
C GLU A 29 -20.99 -12.15 -16.59
N LYS A 30 -20.12 -12.52 -17.52
CA LYS A 30 -20.04 -13.90 -18.05
C LYS A 30 -19.67 -14.94 -17.00
N LEU A 31 -18.86 -14.57 -15.98
CA LEU A 31 -18.43 -15.48 -14.92
C LEU A 31 -19.29 -15.41 -13.66
N GLY A 32 -20.26 -14.48 -13.57
CA GLY A 32 -21.06 -14.25 -12.36
C GLY A 32 -20.22 -13.82 -11.14
N LEU A 33 -19.05 -13.25 -11.36
CA LEU A 33 -18.14 -12.83 -10.30
C LEU A 33 -18.58 -11.47 -9.72
N ARG A 34 -18.59 -11.39 -8.39
CA ARG A 34 -18.80 -10.10 -7.71
C ARG A 34 -17.47 -9.37 -7.54
N VAL A 35 -17.40 -8.13 -7.99
CA VAL A 35 -16.26 -7.26 -7.73
C VAL A 35 -16.19 -6.96 -6.24
N PRO A 36 -15.05 -7.19 -5.55
CA PRO A 36 -14.92 -6.85 -4.14
C PRO A 36 -14.93 -5.32 -3.95
N GLY A 37 -15.57 -4.85 -2.87
CA GLY A 37 -15.55 -3.43 -2.54
C GLY A 37 -14.16 -2.92 -2.11
N HIS A 38 -13.31 -3.80 -1.59
CA HIS A 38 -11.96 -3.48 -1.11
C HIS A 38 -10.99 -4.59 -1.49
N VAL A 39 -9.87 -4.20 -2.07
CA VAL A 39 -8.72 -5.06 -2.37
C VAL A 39 -7.52 -4.58 -1.57
N ALA A 40 -6.84 -5.48 -0.88
CA ALA A 40 -5.61 -5.18 -0.16
C ALA A 40 -4.48 -6.10 -0.63
N VAL A 41 -3.29 -5.55 -0.86
CA VAL A 41 -2.13 -6.31 -1.33
C VAL A 41 -0.89 -6.03 -0.50
N ILE A 42 -0.09 -7.07 -0.27
CA ILE A 42 1.21 -6.97 0.37
C ILE A 42 2.27 -6.99 -0.72
N LEU A 43 3.13 -5.97 -0.77
CA LEU A 43 4.20 -5.85 -1.76
C LEU A 43 5.40 -6.74 -1.37
N ASP A 44 5.18 -8.05 -1.35
CA ASP A 44 6.21 -9.04 -1.02
C ASP A 44 6.75 -9.73 -2.28
N GLY A 45 7.94 -10.33 -2.14
CA GLY A 45 8.57 -11.10 -3.20
C GLY A 45 9.46 -10.30 -4.16
N ASN A 46 9.44 -8.97 -4.14
CA ASN A 46 10.20 -8.10 -5.03
C ASN A 46 11.71 -8.38 -5.01
N GLY A 47 12.29 -8.51 -3.80
CA GLY A 47 13.70 -8.86 -3.64
C GLY A 47 14.04 -10.27 -4.14
N ARG A 48 13.15 -11.25 -3.92
CA ARG A 48 13.31 -12.63 -4.43
C ARG A 48 13.20 -12.68 -5.95
N TRP A 49 12.29 -11.88 -6.51
CA TRP A 49 12.12 -11.75 -7.96
C TRP A 49 13.38 -11.19 -8.64
N ALA A 50 13.99 -10.14 -8.07
CA ALA A 50 15.25 -9.56 -8.55
C ALA A 50 16.41 -10.58 -8.48
N LYS A 51 16.56 -11.26 -7.32
CA LYS A 51 17.61 -12.28 -7.14
C LYS A 51 17.52 -13.41 -8.16
N LYS A 52 16.33 -13.88 -8.51
CA LYS A 52 16.13 -14.89 -9.56
C LYS A 52 16.57 -14.42 -10.95
N ARG A 53 16.76 -13.12 -11.15
CA ARG A 53 17.22 -12.47 -12.39
C ARG A 53 18.63 -11.93 -12.31
N LEU A 54 19.37 -12.31 -11.25
CA LEU A 54 20.73 -11.83 -10.97
C LEU A 54 20.80 -10.30 -10.83
N MET A 55 19.70 -9.69 -10.41
CA MET A 55 19.58 -8.24 -10.18
C MET A 55 19.64 -7.92 -8.68
N PRO A 56 20.12 -6.72 -8.30
CA PRO A 56 20.06 -6.26 -6.92
C PRO A 56 18.63 -6.25 -6.37
N ARG A 57 18.46 -6.54 -5.06
CA ARG A 57 17.13 -6.50 -4.39
C ARG A 57 16.43 -5.15 -4.57
N THR A 58 17.20 -4.06 -4.54
CA THR A 58 16.75 -2.68 -4.73
C THR A 58 16.07 -2.46 -6.09
N TYR A 59 16.57 -3.11 -7.15
CA TYR A 59 15.92 -3.10 -8.45
C TYR A 59 14.53 -3.74 -8.41
N GLY A 60 14.38 -4.82 -7.65
CA GLY A 60 13.07 -5.46 -7.44
C GLY A 60 12.07 -4.54 -6.74
N HIS A 61 12.49 -3.80 -5.73
CA HIS A 61 11.64 -2.83 -5.03
C HIS A 61 11.18 -1.69 -5.95
N TYR A 62 12.09 -1.18 -6.79
CA TYR A 62 11.75 -0.17 -7.79
C TYR A 62 10.74 -0.69 -8.83
N GLN A 63 10.91 -1.91 -9.31
CA GLN A 63 9.94 -2.51 -10.23
C GLN A 63 8.59 -2.74 -9.55
N GLY A 64 8.60 -3.15 -8.27
CA GLY A 64 7.39 -3.32 -7.48
C GLY A 64 6.57 -2.03 -7.33
N SER A 65 7.21 -0.87 -7.18
CA SER A 65 6.49 0.41 -7.10
C SER A 65 5.78 0.78 -8.41
N LYS A 66 6.36 0.43 -9.56
CA LYS A 66 5.68 0.63 -10.87
C LYS A 66 4.45 -0.24 -11.04
N VAL A 67 4.52 -1.49 -10.55
CA VAL A 67 3.36 -2.40 -10.63
C VAL A 67 2.19 -1.90 -9.78
N VAL A 68 2.43 -1.16 -8.69
CA VAL A 68 1.35 -0.52 -7.92
C VAL A 68 0.56 0.45 -8.79
N GLU A 69 1.22 1.22 -9.66
CA GLU A 69 0.56 2.15 -10.58
C GLU A 69 -0.32 1.40 -11.60
N ASP A 70 0.20 0.33 -12.18
CA ASP A 70 -0.59 -0.51 -13.09
C ASP A 70 -1.80 -1.12 -12.37
N MET A 71 -1.63 -1.55 -11.12
CA MET A 71 -2.71 -2.10 -10.32
C MET A 71 -3.78 -1.08 -9.96
N LEU A 72 -3.41 0.19 -9.70
CA LEU A 72 -4.37 1.26 -9.42
C LEU A 72 -5.36 1.41 -10.58
N HIS A 73 -4.86 1.48 -11.82
CA HIS A 73 -5.74 1.56 -12.99
C HIS A 73 -6.65 0.35 -13.11
N VAL A 74 -6.11 -0.84 -12.91
CA VAL A 74 -6.88 -2.07 -13.06
C VAL A 74 -7.99 -2.19 -12.01
N VAL A 75 -7.70 -1.91 -10.73
CA VAL A 75 -8.71 -2.02 -9.67
C VAL A 75 -9.77 -0.93 -9.80
N ASP A 76 -9.41 0.25 -10.30
CA ASP A 76 -10.34 1.33 -10.59
C ASP A 76 -11.27 0.96 -11.77
N ASP A 77 -10.72 0.46 -12.86
CA ASP A 77 -11.46 -0.06 -14.02
C ASP A 77 -12.42 -1.20 -13.63
N MET A 78 -12.05 -2.02 -12.65
CA MET A 78 -12.92 -3.07 -12.09
C MET A 78 -14.06 -2.52 -11.22
N GLY A 79 -14.07 -1.24 -10.88
CA GLY A 79 -15.06 -0.64 -9.99
C GLY A 79 -14.84 -0.91 -8.51
N VAL A 80 -13.63 -1.34 -8.10
CA VAL A 80 -13.22 -1.45 -6.69
C VAL A 80 -13.27 -0.06 -6.05
N LYS A 81 -13.81 0.03 -4.83
CA LYS A 81 -13.96 1.31 -4.12
C LYS A 81 -12.76 1.66 -3.23
N TYR A 82 -12.08 0.65 -2.71
CA TYR A 82 -10.95 0.80 -1.79
C TYR A 82 -9.81 -0.10 -2.22
N PHE A 83 -8.62 0.48 -2.36
CA PHE A 83 -7.39 -0.26 -2.64
C PHE A 83 -6.34 0.04 -1.59
N THR A 84 -5.78 -0.99 -0.96
CA THR A 84 -4.74 -0.82 0.07
C THR A 84 -3.47 -1.55 -0.34
N VAL A 85 -2.32 -0.89 -0.25
CA VAL A 85 -1.01 -1.50 -0.46
C VAL A 85 -0.18 -1.45 0.82
N TYR A 86 0.39 -2.58 1.23
CA TYR A 86 1.36 -2.65 2.32
C TYR A 86 2.75 -2.42 1.75
N ALA A 87 3.22 -1.17 1.81
CA ALA A 87 4.47 -0.74 1.17
C ALA A 87 5.71 -0.95 2.07
N PHE A 88 5.57 -0.69 3.38
CA PHE A 88 6.67 -0.84 4.34
C PHE A 88 6.12 -1.29 5.71
N SER A 89 6.56 -2.46 6.16
CA SER A 89 6.14 -3.00 7.46
C SER A 89 7.12 -2.64 8.58
N THR A 90 6.65 -2.71 9.83
CA THR A 90 7.51 -2.53 11.02
C THR A 90 8.68 -3.50 11.07
N GLU A 91 8.52 -4.70 10.53
CA GLU A 91 9.58 -5.71 10.44
C GLU A 91 10.67 -5.35 9.41
N ASN A 92 10.37 -4.46 8.47
CA ASN A 92 11.34 -4.06 7.44
C ASN A 92 12.50 -3.24 8.01
N TRP A 93 12.35 -2.62 9.19
CA TRP A 93 13.45 -1.96 9.89
C TRP A 93 14.59 -2.89 10.27
N ASN A 94 14.34 -4.21 10.39
CA ASN A 94 15.36 -5.22 10.67
C ASN A 94 16.21 -5.62 9.45
N ARG A 95 15.97 -5.01 8.28
CA ARG A 95 16.79 -5.23 7.09
C ARG A 95 18.11 -4.48 7.18
N SER A 96 19.02 -4.75 6.24
CA SER A 96 20.27 -3.99 6.16
C SER A 96 19.99 -2.50 5.99
N LYS A 97 20.86 -1.67 6.53
CA LYS A 97 20.73 -0.21 6.44
C LYS A 97 20.58 0.24 4.98
N ASP A 98 21.42 -0.29 4.07
CA ASP A 98 21.40 0.05 2.65
C ASP A 98 20.06 -0.28 1.98
N GLU A 99 19.43 -1.40 2.38
CA GLU A 99 18.11 -1.79 1.86
C GLU A 99 17.03 -0.85 2.40
N VAL A 100 17.06 -0.51 3.70
CA VAL A 100 16.13 0.45 4.31
C VAL A 100 16.26 1.84 3.68
N ASP A 101 17.49 2.35 3.56
CA ASP A 101 17.76 3.66 2.95
C ASP A 101 17.24 3.73 1.50
N THR A 102 17.40 2.64 0.75
CA THR A 102 16.86 2.54 -0.61
C THR A 102 15.34 2.53 -0.62
N LEU A 103 14.69 1.77 0.28
CA LEU A 103 13.24 1.75 0.39
C LEU A 103 12.68 3.13 0.75
N MET A 104 13.31 3.84 1.68
CA MET A 104 12.94 5.21 2.05
C MET A 104 13.10 6.18 0.87
N LYS A 105 14.14 6.01 0.06
CA LYS A 105 14.33 6.81 -1.16
C LYS A 105 13.23 6.55 -2.19
N ILE A 106 12.89 5.29 -2.43
CA ILE A 106 11.80 4.91 -3.34
C ILE A 106 10.47 5.48 -2.84
N LEU A 107 10.18 5.35 -1.55
CA LEU A 107 8.96 5.85 -0.92
C LEU A 107 8.84 7.38 -1.06
N ARG A 108 9.92 8.11 -0.81
CA ARG A 108 9.99 9.57 -0.96
C ARG A 108 9.62 10.01 -2.38
N THR A 109 10.27 9.40 -3.37
CA THR A 109 9.98 9.69 -4.78
C THR A 109 8.53 9.34 -5.12
N TYR A 110 8.06 8.17 -4.69
CA TYR A 110 6.70 7.71 -4.96
C TYR A 110 5.64 8.66 -4.39
N LEU A 111 5.77 9.10 -3.14
CA LEU A 111 4.81 10.01 -2.49
C LEU A 111 4.71 11.35 -3.23
N VAL A 112 5.83 11.89 -3.71
CA VAL A 112 5.84 13.13 -4.49
C VAL A 112 5.12 12.96 -5.83
N ASP A 113 5.46 11.89 -6.57
CA ASP A 113 4.86 11.61 -7.88
C ASP A 113 3.37 11.26 -7.77
N CYS A 114 2.97 10.62 -6.66
CA CYS A 114 1.61 10.19 -6.41
C CYS A 114 0.62 11.36 -6.37
N VAL A 115 1.04 12.54 -5.88
CA VAL A 115 0.16 13.72 -5.82
C VAL A 115 -0.40 14.08 -7.19
N ALA A 116 0.47 14.26 -8.18
CA ALA A 116 0.05 14.66 -9.53
C ALA A 116 -0.82 13.57 -10.21
N LYS A 117 -0.45 12.30 -10.03
CA LYS A 117 -1.17 11.15 -10.59
C LYS A 117 -2.55 11.01 -9.97
N SER A 118 -2.64 11.04 -8.64
CA SER A 118 -3.90 10.88 -7.93
C SER A 118 -4.86 12.06 -8.13
N MET A 119 -4.33 13.27 -8.30
CA MET A 119 -5.16 14.41 -8.71
C MET A 119 -5.73 14.25 -10.12
N LYS A 120 -4.92 13.74 -11.06
CA LYS A 120 -5.36 13.48 -12.44
C LYS A 120 -6.42 12.37 -12.50
N ASN A 121 -6.25 11.32 -11.71
CA ASN A 121 -7.14 10.14 -11.72
C ASN A 121 -8.30 10.26 -10.72
N ASN A 122 -8.44 11.38 -10.02
CA ASN A 122 -9.46 11.59 -8.98
C ASN A 122 -9.38 10.57 -7.83
N GLU A 123 -8.19 10.06 -7.51
CA GLU A 123 -7.96 9.12 -6.41
C GLU A 123 -7.85 9.87 -5.08
N ARG A 124 -8.50 9.38 -4.03
CA ARG A 124 -8.37 9.89 -2.68
C ARG A 124 -7.34 9.09 -1.91
N CYS A 125 -6.17 9.67 -1.64
CA CYS A 125 -5.07 9.00 -0.98
C CYS A 125 -5.12 9.15 0.54
N ARG A 126 -4.75 8.06 1.24
CA ARG A 126 -4.50 8.03 2.68
C ARG A 126 -3.27 7.21 2.99
N VAL A 127 -2.57 7.60 4.06
CA VAL A 127 -1.45 6.83 4.58
C VAL A 127 -1.80 6.35 5.99
N ILE A 128 -1.60 5.06 6.25
CA ILE A 128 -1.78 4.47 7.57
C ILE A 128 -0.47 3.87 8.07
N GLY A 129 -0.30 3.82 9.38
CA GLY A 129 0.88 3.30 10.05
C GLY A 129 1.45 4.28 11.06
N ARG A 130 2.71 4.09 11.43
CA ARG A 130 3.37 4.89 12.47
C ARG A 130 4.25 5.97 11.87
N PRO A 131 4.24 7.19 12.41
CA PRO A 131 5.17 8.25 12.01
C PRO A 131 6.58 8.00 12.55
N ASP A 132 6.73 7.22 13.62
CA ASP A 132 8.01 7.01 14.32
C ASP A 132 9.07 6.42 13.38
N GLY A 133 10.27 7.01 13.38
CA GLY A 133 11.40 6.56 12.55
C GLY A 133 11.33 7.03 11.09
N LEU A 134 10.22 7.64 10.65
CA LEU A 134 10.16 8.30 9.35
C LEU A 134 10.79 9.70 9.45
N SER A 135 11.52 10.10 8.41
CA SER A 135 12.11 11.45 8.33
C SER A 135 11.03 12.50 8.07
N GLN A 136 11.30 13.75 8.50
CA GLN A 136 10.33 14.84 8.41
C GLN A 136 9.85 15.09 6.97
N ASP A 137 10.75 15.02 6.00
CA ASP A 137 10.41 15.20 4.58
C ASP A 137 9.43 14.14 4.03
N ILE A 138 9.48 12.90 4.56
CA ILE A 138 8.49 11.87 4.25
C ILE A 138 7.14 12.21 4.90
N LEU A 139 7.15 12.65 6.16
CA LEU A 139 5.94 13.06 6.87
C LEU A 139 5.26 14.25 6.18
N ASP A 140 6.04 15.23 5.75
CA ASP A 140 5.56 16.40 4.99
C ASP A 140 4.96 15.96 3.63
N SER A 141 5.60 15.01 2.95
CA SER A 141 5.08 14.45 1.69
C SER A 141 3.78 13.68 1.87
N ILE A 142 3.64 12.94 2.96
CA ILE A 142 2.40 12.25 3.33
C ILE A 142 1.28 13.28 3.57
N HIS A 143 1.54 14.28 4.39
CA HIS A 143 0.57 15.34 4.68
C HIS A 143 0.14 16.08 3.39
N ASN A 144 1.09 16.44 2.54
CA ASN A 144 0.80 17.08 1.26
C ASN A 144 -0.07 16.21 0.34
N LEU A 145 0.22 14.90 0.25
CA LEU A 145 -0.55 13.96 -0.55
C LEU A 145 -2.01 13.87 -0.05
N GLU A 146 -2.20 13.68 1.25
CA GLU A 146 -3.53 13.59 1.85
C GLU A 146 -4.33 14.88 1.69
N GLU A 147 -3.72 16.05 1.95
CA GLU A 147 -4.37 17.34 1.82
C GLU A 147 -4.75 17.67 0.39
N LYS A 148 -3.89 17.40 -0.58
CA LYS A 148 -4.17 17.66 -2.00
C LYS A 148 -5.29 16.78 -2.54
N THR A 149 -5.37 15.53 -2.09
CA THR A 149 -6.34 14.54 -2.62
C THR A 149 -7.61 14.40 -1.78
N LYS A 150 -7.75 15.12 -0.67
CA LYS A 150 -8.87 14.94 0.29
C LYS A 150 -10.27 15.13 -0.29
N ASN A 151 -10.39 15.95 -1.33
CA ASN A 151 -11.66 16.24 -2.00
C ASN A 151 -11.93 15.34 -3.22
N ASN A 152 -10.99 14.46 -3.58
CA ASN A 152 -11.18 13.50 -4.66
C ASN A 152 -12.25 12.47 -4.27
N THR A 153 -13.05 12.04 -5.23
CA THR A 153 -14.24 11.21 -5.04
C THR A 153 -14.18 9.83 -5.70
N GLY A 154 -13.10 9.53 -6.41
CA GLY A 154 -12.87 8.25 -7.08
C GLY A 154 -12.35 7.17 -6.13
N LEU A 155 -11.40 6.37 -6.62
CA LEU A 155 -10.78 5.28 -5.85
C LEU A 155 -10.16 5.76 -4.54
N ASN A 156 -10.50 5.12 -3.43
CA ASN A 156 -9.82 5.35 -2.14
C ASN A 156 -8.56 4.51 -2.08
N PHE A 157 -7.41 5.15 -2.25
CA PHE A 157 -6.10 4.52 -2.23
C PHE A 157 -5.42 4.68 -0.88
N THR A 158 -5.12 3.58 -0.22
CA THR A 158 -4.46 3.57 1.10
C THR A 158 -3.06 2.96 0.99
N ILE A 159 -2.06 3.66 1.50
CA ILE A 159 -0.67 3.21 1.56
C ILE A 159 -0.31 2.93 3.01
N ALA A 160 -0.03 1.67 3.36
CA ALA A 160 0.41 1.29 4.70
C ALA A 160 1.94 1.40 4.78
N ILE A 161 2.41 2.36 5.58
CA ILE A 161 3.83 2.68 5.77
C ILE A 161 4.16 2.55 7.26
N ASN A 162 5.25 1.85 7.57
CA ASN A 162 5.62 1.54 8.95
C ASN A 162 4.45 0.91 9.74
N TYR A 163 3.72 0.01 9.07
CA TYR A 163 2.55 -0.68 9.59
C TYR A 163 2.88 -2.14 9.91
N GLY A 164 2.36 -2.62 11.03
CA GLY A 164 2.45 -4.03 11.43
C GLY A 164 1.21 -4.41 12.23
N GLY A 165 0.45 -5.42 11.77
CA GLY A 165 -0.80 -5.82 12.44
C GLY A 165 -0.60 -6.25 13.89
N ARG A 166 0.50 -6.95 14.21
CA ARG A 166 0.85 -7.31 15.59
C ARG A 166 1.14 -6.08 16.45
N ASP A 167 1.87 -5.10 15.91
CA ASP A 167 2.16 -3.85 16.60
C ASP A 167 0.88 -3.03 16.82
N GLU A 168 -0.01 -2.99 15.84
CA GLU A 168 -1.29 -2.30 15.95
C GLU A 168 -2.15 -2.90 17.07
N ILE A 169 -2.31 -4.23 17.12
CA ILE A 169 -3.05 -4.91 18.19
C ILE A 169 -2.44 -4.60 19.56
N ARG A 170 -1.09 -4.70 19.68
CA ARG A 170 -0.39 -4.39 20.93
C ARG A 170 -0.64 -2.95 21.39
N ARG A 171 -0.62 -1.98 20.48
CA ARG A 171 -0.90 -0.58 20.79
C ARG A 171 -2.34 -0.34 21.19
N ALA A 172 -3.29 -0.96 20.51
CA ALA A 172 -4.70 -0.87 20.86
C ALA A 172 -4.96 -1.40 22.27
N VAL A 173 -4.39 -2.56 22.61
CA VAL A 173 -4.48 -3.12 23.96
C VAL A 173 -3.86 -2.18 25.01
N LYS A 174 -2.69 -1.61 24.71
CA LYS A 174 -2.03 -0.65 25.60
C LYS A 174 -2.89 0.60 25.80
N SER A 175 -3.44 1.17 24.74
CA SER A 175 -4.30 2.36 24.82
C SER A 175 -5.51 2.11 25.72
N ILE A 176 -6.21 0.99 25.54
CA ILE A 176 -7.34 0.59 26.38
C ILE A 176 -6.92 0.45 27.84
N ALA A 177 -5.78 -0.21 28.11
CA ALA A 177 -5.27 -0.38 29.47
C ALA A 177 -4.93 0.97 30.13
N ASP A 178 -4.32 1.89 29.39
CA ASP A 178 -3.98 3.23 29.89
C ASP A 178 -5.26 4.05 30.18
N GLU A 179 -6.28 3.97 29.33
CA GLU A 179 -7.59 4.62 29.56
C GLU A 179 -8.29 4.09 30.82
N VAL A 180 -8.30 2.76 31.02
CA VAL A 180 -8.88 2.14 32.21
C VAL A 180 -8.15 2.57 33.48
N LYS A 181 -6.81 2.64 33.44
CA LYS A 181 -6.00 3.11 34.56
C LYS A 181 -6.30 4.56 34.89
N LEU A 182 -6.40 5.44 33.90
CA LEU A 182 -6.72 6.85 34.09
C LEU A 182 -8.11 7.04 34.69
N SER A 183 -9.11 6.30 34.19
CA SER A 183 -10.48 6.34 34.71
C SER A 183 -10.56 5.91 36.18
N ARG A 184 -9.82 4.86 36.58
CA ARG A 184 -9.72 4.43 37.98
C ARG A 184 -9.08 5.49 38.87
N MET A 185 -8.01 6.16 38.40
CA MET A 185 -7.37 7.23 39.19
C MET A 185 -8.31 8.40 39.40
N THR A 186 -9.12 8.77 38.42
CA THR A 186 -10.10 9.85 38.51
C THR A 186 -11.24 9.51 39.49
N LEU A 187 -11.65 8.24 39.58
CA LEU A 187 -12.65 7.78 40.53
C LEU A 187 -12.14 7.75 41.98
N LEU A 188 -10.85 7.49 42.20
CA LEU A 188 -10.23 7.44 43.53
C LEU A 188 -9.85 8.82 44.08
N SER A 189 -9.86 9.86 43.24
CA SER A 189 -9.54 11.25 43.59
C SER A 189 -10.77 12.09 43.90
N ARG A 190 -11.96 11.50 43.89
CA ARG A 190 -13.25 12.09 44.34
C ARG A 190 -13.67 11.52 45.68
#